data_2c706d53626609fb83ab16d3ca0f12fa
#
_entry.id   2c706d53626609fb83ab16d3ca0f12fa
#
_cell.length_a   1.000
_cell.length_b   1.000
_cell.length_c   1.000
_cell.angle_alpha   90.00
_cell.angle_beta   90.00
_cell.angle_gamma   90.00
#
_symmetry.space_group_name_H-M   'P 1'
#
loop_
_entity.id
_entity.type
_entity.pdbx_description
1 polymer ?
#
loop_
_entity_poly.entity_id
_entity_poly.type
_entity_poly.pdbx_seq_one_letter_code
_entity_poly.pdbx_strand_id
1 'polypeptide(L)'
;MRIGVRGHDVEHSSLDSLFGNIHKQGFYCTQLALSKAVKEFKVNNGVMTPGLAFYIRELCIRNNVDVAVLGCYLNLANPNKEQLAKTQNTYKAHIRFASLVGAGMVGTETGAVNEEYSFTPDNHTDEALKTFIEGLIPVVEYAEKMGVTIAIEPVYKHIVCDFKRARKVLDAVNSPNLQLIFDPVNVIYAGNYERQDEIIREAFELCGEDICCMHLKDFVVDNGEVKSVISGRGLLNYPLLMSYVKTYKPFVHCLLEDTKPDNAAEAKHFVEDMYDKAELLC
;
A
#
# COMPACT_ATOMS: atom_id res chain seq x y z
N MET A 1 3.67 -15.43 -6.41
CA MET A 1 3.15 -14.06 -6.11
C MET A 1 2.18 -13.60 -7.20
N ARG A 2 1.37 -12.57 -6.95
CA ARG A 2 0.44 -11.98 -7.91
C ARG A 2 0.85 -10.54 -8.18
N ILE A 3 1.33 -10.25 -9.39
CA ILE A 3 1.83 -8.92 -9.74
C ILE A 3 0.69 -8.05 -10.28
N GLY A 4 0.64 -6.83 -9.80
CA GLY A 4 -0.30 -5.80 -10.19
C GLY A 4 0.36 -4.44 -10.34
N VAL A 5 -0.46 -3.43 -10.57
CA VAL A 5 -0.04 -2.04 -10.82
C VAL A 5 -1.00 -1.07 -10.15
N ARG A 6 -0.53 0.14 -9.82
CA ARG A 6 -1.46 1.20 -9.40
C ARG A 6 -2.35 1.62 -10.56
N GLY A 7 -3.67 1.61 -10.36
CA GLY A 7 -4.63 1.92 -11.42
C GLY A 7 -4.45 3.31 -12.04
N HIS A 8 -3.99 4.29 -11.25
CA HIS A 8 -3.76 5.64 -11.77
C HIS A 8 -2.48 5.79 -12.60
N ASP A 9 -1.59 4.78 -12.62
CA ASP A 9 -0.40 4.72 -13.48
C ASP A 9 -0.72 4.09 -14.86
N VAL A 10 -1.91 3.49 -15.00
CA VAL A 10 -2.37 2.88 -16.25
C VAL A 10 -3.12 3.93 -17.08
N GLU A 11 -2.83 3.98 -18.38
CA GLU A 11 -3.57 4.86 -19.28
C GLU A 11 -5.02 4.38 -19.43
N HIS A 12 -5.98 5.27 -19.18
CA HIS A 12 -7.41 4.98 -19.27
C HIS A 12 -8.25 6.25 -19.35
N SER A 13 -9.50 6.13 -19.78
CA SER A 13 -10.50 7.19 -19.79
C SER A 13 -11.75 6.88 -18.98
N SER A 14 -11.94 5.61 -18.62
CA SER A 14 -13.08 5.10 -17.84
C SER A 14 -12.63 3.92 -16.97
N LEU A 15 -13.45 3.54 -15.98
CA LEU A 15 -13.22 2.31 -15.20
C LEU A 15 -13.17 1.07 -16.10
N ASP A 16 -14.03 0.98 -17.11
CA ASP A 16 -14.01 -0.13 -18.05
C ASP A 16 -12.68 -0.23 -18.80
N SER A 17 -12.21 0.88 -19.37
CA SER A 17 -10.91 0.89 -20.06
C SER A 17 -9.73 0.69 -19.11
N LEU A 18 -9.85 1.10 -17.84
CA LEU A 18 -8.83 0.86 -16.82
C LEU A 18 -8.61 -0.65 -16.60
N PHE A 19 -9.66 -1.38 -16.25
CA PHE A 19 -9.56 -2.81 -15.99
C PHE A 19 -9.16 -3.60 -17.24
N GLY A 20 -9.70 -3.21 -18.40
CA GLY A 20 -9.30 -3.77 -19.70
C GLY A 20 -7.83 -3.57 -20.03
N ASN A 21 -7.28 -2.39 -19.74
CA ASN A 21 -5.87 -2.11 -20.01
C ASN A 21 -4.92 -2.76 -19.00
N ILE A 22 -5.32 -2.89 -17.73
CA ILE A 22 -4.58 -3.68 -16.72
C ILE A 22 -4.46 -5.14 -17.19
N HIS A 23 -5.56 -5.74 -17.61
CA HIS A 23 -5.57 -7.11 -18.15
C HIS A 23 -4.69 -7.26 -19.40
N LYS A 24 -4.81 -6.35 -20.36
CA LYS A 24 -4.01 -6.35 -21.60
C LYS A 24 -2.50 -6.26 -21.36
N GLN A 25 -2.09 -5.56 -20.30
CA GLN A 25 -0.69 -5.47 -19.87
C GLN A 25 -0.23 -6.73 -19.10
N GLY A 26 -1.13 -7.71 -18.90
CA GLY A 26 -0.83 -8.96 -18.22
C GLY A 26 -0.75 -8.86 -16.69
N PHE A 27 -1.33 -7.82 -16.09
CA PHE A 27 -1.45 -7.72 -14.64
C PHE A 27 -2.70 -8.42 -14.13
N TYR A 28 -2.61 -8.97 -12.92
CA TYR A 28 -3.69 -9.75 -12.28
C TYR A 28 -4.39 -9.02 -11.14
N CYS A 29 -3.83 -7.91 -10.68
CA CYS A 29 -4.42 -7.12 -9.61
C CYS A 29 -4.03 -5.65 -9.73
N THR A 30 -4.74 -4.82 -8.97
CA THR A 30 -4.50 -3.37 -8.96
C THR A 30 -4.69 -2.76 -7.56
N GLN A 31 -3.98 -1.67 -7.32
CA GLN A 31 -4.35 -0.71 -6.29
C GLN A 31 -5.29 0.33 -6.90
N LEU A 32 -6.51 0.39 -6.40
CA LEU A 32 -7.52 1.32 -6.84
C LEU A 32 -7.70 2.46 -5.84
N ALA A 33 -7.03 3.59 -6.07
CA ALA A 33 -7.31 4.84 -5.38
C ALA A 33 -8.39 5.60 -6.15
N LEU A 34 -9.65 5.50 -5.73
CA LEU A 34 -10.80 6.02 -6.49
C LEU A 34 -10.62 7.48 -6.90
N SER A 35 -10.17 8.34 -5.99
CA SER A 35 -9.98 9.78 -6.26
C SER A 35 -8.92 10.09 -7.32
N LYS A 36 -7.97 9.16 -7.57
CA LYS A 36 -6.91 9.29 -8.58
C LYS A 36 -7.26 8.57 -9.88
N ALA A 37 -7.95 7.43 -9.79
CA ALA A 37 -8.22 6.55 -10.92
C ALA A 37 -9.55 6.83 -11.64
N VAL A 38 -10.58 7.31 -10.93
CA VAL A 38 -11.88 7.58 -11.56
C VAL A 38 -11.85 8.94 -12.25
N LYS A 39 -12.13 8.95 -13.56
CA LYS A 39 -12.15 10.14 -14.42
C LYS A 39 -13.55 10.56 -14.85
N GLU A 40 -14.52 9.66 -14.69
CA GLU A 40 -15.89 9.80 -15.23
C GLU A 40 -16.79 10.66 -14.34
N PHE A 41 -16.46 10.76 -13.05
CA PHE A 41 -17.24 11.53 -12.07
C PHE A 41 -16.39 11.96 -10.87
N LYS A 42 -16.89 12.94 -10.12
CA LYS A 42 -16.21 13.42 -8.89
C LYS A 42 -16.40 12.40 -7.76
N VAL A 43 -15.30 11.88 -7.25
CA VAL A 43 -15.31 10.93 -6.13
C VAL A 43 -15.52 11.63 -4.80
N ASN A 44 -16.46 11.11 -4.01
CA ASN A 44 -16.74 11.45 -2.62
C ASN A 44 -17.40 10.26 -1.91
N ASN A 45 -17.67 10.36 -0.62
CA ASN A 45 -18.29 9.25 0.14
C ASN A 45 -19.69 8.86 -0.39
N GLY A 46 -20.42 9.78 -1.00
CA GLY A 46 -21.78 9.54 -1.51
C GLY A 46 -21.84 8.70 -2.78
N VAL A 47 -20.77 8.71 -3.60
CA VAL A 47 -20.75 7.91 -4.83
C VAL A 47 -20.31 6.46 -4.60
N MET A 48 -19.77 6.13 -3.42
CA MET A 48 -19.42 4.78 -3.03
C MET A 48 -20.67 3.95 -2.68
N THR A 49 -21.53 3.79 -3.66
CA THR A 49 -22.80 3.07 -3.56
C THR A 49 -22.64 1.58 -3.85
N PRO A 50 -23.60 0.73 -3.43
CA PRO A 50 -23.62 -0.68 -3.84
C PRO A 50 -23.60 -0.87 -5.37
N GLY A 51 -24.30 0.01 -6.12
CA GLY A 51 -24.32 -0.07 -7.59
C GLY A 51 -22.94 0.12 -8.20
N LEU A 52 -22.16 1.13 -7.76
CA LEU A 52 -20.80 1.33 -8.20
C LEU A 52 -19.88 0.15 -7.79
N ALA A 53 -20.05 -0.35 -6.57
CA ALA A 53 -19.26 -1.48 -6.09
C ALA A 53 -19.50 -2.75 -6.94
N PHE A 54 -20.75 -3.05 -7.26
CA PHE A 54 -21.09 -4.20 -8.11
C PHE A 54 -20.60 -4.03 -9.54
N TYR A 55 -20.67 -2.82 -10.10
CA TYR A 55 -20.09 -2.52 -11.40
C TYR A 55 -18.56 -2.76 -11.42
N ILE A 56 -17.83 -2.27 -10.43
CA ILE A 56 -16.38 -2.53 -10.33
C ILE A 56 -16.10 -4.03 -10.17
N ARG A 57 -16.88 -4.74 -9.36
CA ARG A 57 -16.75 -6.19 -9.20
C ARG A 57 -17.00 -6.94 -10.50
N GLU A 58 -17.97 -6.51 -11.32
CA GLU A 58 -18.20 -7.05 -12.65
C GLU A 58 -16.99 -6.82 -13.56
N LEU A 59 -16.39 -5.63 -13.55
CA LEU A 59 -15.18 -5.32 -14.29
C LEU A 59 -14.00 -6.22 -13.87
N CYS A 60 -13.83 -6.45 -12.56
CA CYS A 60 -12.83 -7.38 -12.01
C CYS A 60 -12.99 -8.78 -12.59
N ILE A 61 -14.20 -9.33 -12.52
CA ILE A 61 -14.51 -10.68 -12.99
C ILE A 61 -14.28 -10.79 -14.52
N ARG A 62 -14.81 -9.83 -15.28
CA ARG A 62 -14.72 -9.81 -16.75
C ARG A 62 -13.27 -9.75 -17.25
N ASN A 63 -12.42 -9.02 -16.55
CA ASN A 63 -11.02 -8.80 -16.93
C ASN A 63 -10.03 -9.71 -16.16
N ASN A 64 -10.50 -10.57 -15.25
CA ASN A 64 -9.64 -11.38 -14.38
C ASN A 64 -8.58 -10.54 -13.63
N VAL A 65 -9.01 -9.42 -13.04
CA VAL A 65 -8.17 -8.48 -12.28
C VAL A 65 -8.78 -8.25 -10.92
N ASP A 66 -8.04 -8.50 -9.85
CA ASP A 66 -8.48 -8.24 -8.47
C ASP A 66 -8.20 -6.79 -8.07
N VAL A 67 -9.06 -6.20 -7.25
CA VAL A 67 -8.68 -5.01 -6.45
C VAL A 67 -7.95 -5.50 -5.21
N ALA A 68 -6.63 -5.56 -5.26
CA ALA A 68 -5.81 -5.99 -4.13
C ALA A 68 -5.86 -4.95 -2.99
N VAL A 69 -5.73 -3.68 -3.34
CA VAL A 69 -5.77 -2.56 -2.39
C VAL A 69 -6.78 -1.51 -2.88
N LEU A 70 -7.75 -1.18 -2.05
CA LEU A 70 -8.54 0.03 -2.19
C LEU A 70 -7.84 1.16 -1.41
N GLY A 71 -7.23 2.10 -2.11
CA GLY A 71 -6.39 3.14 -1.50
C GLY A 71 -7.20 4.25 -0.83
N CYS A 72 -6.92 4.53 0.45
CA CYS A 72 -7.47 5.64 1.21
C CYS A 72 -6.36 6.29 2.04
N TYR A 73 -5.61 7.21 1.44
CA TYR A 73 -4.41 7.82 2.00
C TYR A 73 -4.73 9.16 2.66
N LEU A 74 -5.26 9.13 3.89
CA LEU A 74 -5.68 10.30 4.65
C LEU A 74 -5.08 10.28 6.05
N ASN A 75 -4.85 11.47 6.62
CA ASN A 75 -4.18 11.64 7.91
C ASN A 75 -5.03 11.22 9.12
N LEU A 76 -4.76 10.05 9.70
CA LEU A 76 -5.40 9.54 10.92
C LEU A 76 -4.81 10.11 12.22
N ALA A 77 -3.75 10.92 12.13
CA ALA A 77 -3.18 11.66 13.26
C ALA A 77 -3.43 13.18 13.15
N ASN A 78 -4.41 13.59 12.35
CA ASN A 78 -4.69 15.01 12.14
C ASN A 78 -5.03 15.71 13.47
N PRO A 79 -4.30 16.79 13.84
CA PRO A 79 -4.53 17.51 15.10
C PRO A 79 -5.89 18.23 15.15
N ASN A 80 -6.46 18.54 13.99
CA ASN A 80 -7.79 19.10 13.87
C ASN A 80 -8.84 18.00 14.03
N LYS A 81 -9.51 17.98 15.17
CA LYS A 81 -10.49 16.93 15.51
C LYS A 81 -11.68 16.85 14.54
N GLU A 82 -12.10 17.97 13.96
CA GLU A 82 -13.18 17.98 12.97
C GLU A 82 -12.72 17.30 11.66
N GLN A 83 -11.51 17.60 11.21
CA GLN A 83 -10.92 16.95 10.04
C GLN A 83 -10.63 15.46 10.30
N LEU A 84 -10.15 15.11 11.48
CA LEU A 84 -9.96 13.71 11.87
C LEU A 84 -11.28 12.92 11.82
N ALA A 85 -12.36 13.47 12.34
CA ALA A 85 -13.68 12.85 12.29
C ALA A 85 -14.18 12.65 10.83
N LYS A 86 -13.96 13.64 9.95
CA LYS A 86 -14.26 13.53 8.51
C LYS A 86 -13.41 12.44 7.85
N THR A 87 -12.12 12.39 8.19
CA THR A 87 -11.18 11.36 7.72
C THR A 87 -11.65 9.96 8.13
N GLN A 88 -11.96 9.74 9.41
CA GLN A 88 -12.47 8.46 9.89
C GLN A 88 -13.78 8.05 9.20
N ASN A 89 -14.70 8.98 8.94
CA ASN A 89 -15.92 8.72 8.18
C ASN A 89 -15.61 8.31 6.72
N THR A 90 -14.59 8.88 6.12
CA THR A 90 -14.14 8.51 4.77
C THR A 90 -13.54 7.10 4.77
N TYR A 91 -12.74 6.72 5.77
CA TYR A 91 -12.28 5.33 5.92
C TYR A 91 -13.45 4.35 6.08
N LYS A 92 -14.45 4.66 6.91
CA LYS A 92 -15.64 3.82 7.07
C LYS A 92 -16.41 3.64 5.75
N ALA A 93 -16.48 4.68 4.92
CA ALA A 93 -17.06 4.57 3.58
C ALA A 93 -16.24 3.65 2.67
N HIS A 94 -14.91 3.77 2.65
CA HIS A 94 -14.01 2.88 1.90
C HIS A 94 -14.09 1.43 2.39
N ILE A 95 -14.12 1.20 3.70
CA ILE A 95 -14.25 -0.15 4.29
C ILE A 95 -15.55 -0.82 3.84
N ARG A 96 -16.69 -0.13 3.96
CA ARG A 96 -17.98 -0.64 3.46
C ARG A 96 -17.92 -0.91 1.96
N PHE A 97 -17.32 -0.02 1.20
CA PHE A 97 -17.19 -0.16 -0.24
C PHE A 97 -16.27 -1.33 -0.61
N ALA A 98 -15.13 -1.50 0.07
CA ALA A 98 -14.21 -2.61 -0.10
C ALA A 98 -14.89 -3.96 0.12
N SER A 99 -15.71 -4.09 1.16
CA SER A 99 -16.50 -5.29 1.44
C SER A 99 -17.47 -5.65 0.28
N LEU A 100 -18.08 -4.64 -0.36
CA LEU A 100 -18.99 -4.85 -1.48
C LEU A 100 -18.26 -5.15 -2.80
N VAL A 101 -17.14 -4.50 -3.06
CA VAL A 101 -16.27 -4.75 -4.23
C VAL A 101 -15.63 -6.13 -4.16
N GLY A 102 -15.33 -6.63 -2.96
CA GLY A 102 -14.47 -7.78 -2.74
C GLY A 102 -12.98 -7.42 -2.84
N ALA A 103 -12.62 -6.18 -2.45
CA ALA A 103 -11.21 -5.76 -2.40
C ALA A 103 -10.49 -6.51 -1.28
N GLY A 104 -9.21 -6.82 -1.48
CA GLY A 104 -8.39 -7.53 -0.51
C GLY A 104 -8.21 -6.76 0.79
N MET A 105 -8.01 -5.44 0.69
CA MET A 105 -7.79 -4.56 1.84
C MET A 105 -8.08 -3.10 1.51
N VAL A 106 -8.20 -2.27 2.56
CA VAL A 106 -8.10 -0.80 2.46
C VAL A 106 -6.69 -0.39 2.91
N GLY A 107 -5.91 0.18 1.99
CA GLY A 107 -4.53 0.59 2.23
C GLY A 107 -4.41 2.06 2.61
N THR A 108 -3.48 2.36 3.53
CA THR A 108 -3.17 3.71 3.99
C THR A 108 -1.72 3.86 4.44
N GLU A 109 -1.16 5.05 4.29
CA GLU A 109 0.04 5.50 5.00
C GLU A 109 -0.31 5.92 6.45
N THR A 110 0.68 6.33 7.23
CA THR A 110 0.54 6.43 8.69
C THR A 110 0.45 7.85 9.26
N GLY A 111 0.20 8.84 8.42
CA GLY A 111 -0.12 10.18 8.86
C GLY A 111 1.06 11.05 9.27
N ALA A 112 0.72 12.27 9.71
CA ALA A 112 1.63 13.26 10.25
C ALA A 112 0.92 14.04 11.38
N VAL A 113 1.70 14.67 12.29
CA VAL A 113 1.17 15.42 13.43
C VAL A 113 0.65 16.82 13.06
N ASN A 114 0.65 17.17 11.78
CA ASN A 114 0.18 18.45 11.25
C ASN A 114 -0.97 18.29 10.25
N GLU A 115 -1.69 19.37 9.98
CA GLU A 115 -2.82 19.38 9.04
C GLU A 115 -2.37 19.25 7.58
N GLU A 116 -1.16 19.69 7.26
CA GLU A 116 -0.57 19.67 5.91
C GLU A 116 -0.14 18.26 5.46
N TYR A 117 -0.21 17.27 6.35
CA TYR A 117 0.24 15.90 6.11
C TYR A 117 1.69 15.86 5.62
N SER A 118 2.54 16.66 6.22
CA SER A 118 3.93 16.86 5.82
C SER A 118 4.92 16.31 6.85
N PHE A 119 6.15 16.04 6.38
CA PHE A 119 7.22 15.61 7.26
C PHE A 119 7.61 16.72 8.24
N THR A 120 7.73 16.32 9.51
CA THR A 120 8.38 17.07 10.59
C THR A 120 9.09 16.06 11.50
N PRO A 121 10.20 16.43 12.17
CA PRO A 121 10.84 15.55 13.15
C PRO A 121 9.89 15.07 14.26
N ASP A 122 8.87 15.84 14.60
CA ASP A 122 7.86 15.48 15.60
C ASP A 122 7.02 14.26 15.19
N ASN A 123 6.95 13.90 13.89
CA ASN A 123 6.31 12.67 13.43
C ASN A 123 6.94 11.42 14.08
N HIS A 124 8.22 11.48 14.43
CA HIS A 124 8.96 10.33 14.98
C HIS A 124 8.91 10.22 16.50
N THR A 125 8.13 11.06 17.19
CA THR A 125 7.96 11.00 18.65
C THR A 125 7.01 9.86 19.05
N ASP A 126 7.12 9.39 20.30
CA ASP A 126 6.17 8.38 20.82
C ASP A 126 4.77 8.97 21.03
N GLU A 127 4.65 10.27 21.26
CA GLU A 127 3.35 10.96 21.33
C GLU A 127 2.64 10.97 19.96
N ALA A 128 3.39 11.19 18.87
CA ALA A 128 2.86 11.07 17.52
C ALA A 128 2.34 9.64 17.24
N LEU A 129 3.10 8.62 17.67
CA LEU A 129 2.69 7.23 17.51
C LEU A 129 1.38 6.93 18.26
N LYS A 130 1.28 7.40 19.50
CA LYS A 130 0.06 7.28 20.30
C LYS A 130 -1.14 7.97 19.64
N THR A 131 -0.95 9.20 19.16
CA THR A 131 -1.99 9.97 18.44
C THR A 131 -2.47 9.20 17.20
N PHE A 132 -1.56 8.62 16.43
CA PHE A 132 -1.92 7.80 15.27
C PHE A 132 -2.71 6.56 15.68
N ILE A 133 -2.27 5.82 16.71
CA ILE A 133 -2.98 4.64 17.23
C ILE A 133 -4.40 5.00 17.67
N GLU A 134 -4.57 6.09 18.43
CA GLU A 134 -5.89 6.57 18.87
C GLU A 134 -6.81 6.92 17.68
N GLY A 135 -6.28 7.50 16.62
CA GLY A 135 -7.03 7.80 15.40
C GLY A 135 -7.35 6.58 14.55
N LEU A 136 -6.50 5.55 14.59
CA LEU A 136 -6.63 4.31 13.83
C LEU A 136 -7.65 3.34 14.44
N ILE A 137 -7.67 3.19 15.77
CA ILE A 137 -8.53 2.22 16.49
C ILE A 137 -9.99 2.25 15.99
N PRO A 138 -10.70 3.40 15.92
CA PRO A 138 -12.11 3.40 15.48
C PRO A 138 -12.32 2.97 14.02
N VAL A 139 -11.27 3.06 13.21
CA VAL A 139 -11.27 2.62 11.80
C VAL A 139 -11.14 1.10 11.74
N VAL A 140 -10.21 0.53 12.52
CA VAL A 140 -10.00 -0.92 12.58
C VAL A 140 -11.20 -1.62 13.21
N GLU A 141 -11.76 -1.09 14.30
CA GLU A 141 -13.01 -1.63 14.90
C GLU A 141 -14.19 -1.68 13.90
N TYR A 142 -14.25 -0.70 13.00
CA TYR A 142 -15.26 -0.72 11.94
C TYR A 142 -14.91 -1.74 10.85
N ALA A 143 -13.65 -1.91 10.51
CA ALA A 143 -13.17 -2.90 9.56
C ALA A 143 -13.45 -4.34 10.04
N GLU A 144 -13.25 -4.63 11.32
CA GLU A 144 -13.63 -5.91 11.94
C GLU A 144 -15.10 -6.26 11.72
N LYS A 145 -16.00 -5.30 11.97
CA LYS A 145 -17.45 -5.47 11.77
C LYS A 145 -17.84 -5.75 10.33
N MET A 146 -17.02 -5.29 9.38
CA MET A 146 -17.25 -5.44 7.94
C MET A 146 -16.47 -6.61 7.32
N GLY A 147 -15.60 -7.29 8.09
CA GLY A 147 -14.72 -8.34 7.61
C GLY A 147 -13.69 -7.84 6.58
N VAL A 148 -13.18 -6.61 6.76
CA VAL A 148 -12.21 -5.97 5.85
C VAL A 148 -10.89 -5.76 6.56
N THR A 149 -9.78 -5.98 5.89
CA THR A 149 -8.44 -5.68 6.39
C THR A 149 -8.10 -4.20 6.15
N ILE A 150 -7.57 -3.55 7.18
CA ILE A 150 -6.83 -2.29 7.05
C ILE A 150 -5.35 -2.64 6.95
N ALA A 151 -4.67 -2.13 5.94
CA ALA A 151 -3.24 -2.33 5.77
C ALA A 151 -2.52 -0.99 5.85
N ILE A 152 -1.69 -0.82 6.89
CA ILE A 152 -0.86 0.39 7.05
C ILE A 152 0.48 0.19 6.34
N GLU A 153 0.98 1.25 5.73
CA GLU A 153 2.25 1.27 5.03
C GLU A 153 3.25 2.15 5.79
N PRO A 154 4.32 1.58 6.36
CA PRO A 154 5.39 2.35 6.97
C PRO A 154 6.12 3.22 5.93
N VAL A 155 6.31 4.50 6.26
CA VAL A 155 7.01 5.47 5.41
C VAL A 155 7.93 6.32 6.28
N TYR A 156 9.21 6.44 5.92
CA TYR A 156 10.19 7.19 6.73
C TYR A 156 9.74 8.60 7.13
N LYS A 157 9.04 9.30 6.22
CA LYS A 157 8.57 10.67 6.48
C LYS A 157 7.29 10.74 7.34
N HIS A 158 6.67 9.62 7.64
CA HIS A 158 5.41 9.54 8.40
C HIS A 158 5.64 9.09 9.84
N ILE A 159 4.56 8.96 10.60
CA ILE A 159 4.59 8.59 12.03
C ILE A 159 5.13 7.17 12.23
N VAL A 160 4.72 6.20 11.42
CA VAL A 160 5.30 4.86 11.42
C VAL A 160 6.42 4.83 10.39
N CYS A 161 7.63 5.18 10.82
CA CYS A 161 8.78 5.40 9.95
C CYS A 161 9.68 4.17 9.78
N ASP A 162 9.42 3.09 10.53
CA ASP A 162 10.17 1.84 10.53
C ASP A 162 9.31 0.66 11.02
N PHE A 163 9.86 -0.57 10.94
CA PHE A 163 9.13 -1.79 11.32
C PHE A 163 9.03 -2.00 12.84
N LYS A 164 9.90 -1.40 13.65
CA LYS A 164 9.76 -1.40 15.12
C LYS A 164 8.54 -0.59 15.55
N ARG A 165 8.32 0.55 14.91
CA ARG A 165 7.12 1.36 15.16
C ARG A 165 5.87 0.67 14.60
N ALA A 166 5.98 0.02 13.43
CA ALA A 166 4.89 -0.79 12.88
C ALA A 166 4.47 -1.89 13.86
N ARG A 167 5.42 -2.65 14.42
CA ARG A 167 5.15 -3.67 15.43
C ARG A 167 4.43 -3.10 16.67
N LYS A 168 4.89 -1.93 17.17
CA LYS A 168 4.21 -1.25 18.29
C LYS A 168 2.74 -0.91 17.97
N VAL A 169 2.43 -0.50 16.74
CA VAL A 169 1.05 -0.22 16.32
C VAL A 169 0.23 -1.50 16.26
N LEU A 170 0.75 -2.53 15.63
CA LEU A 170 0.08 -3.83 15.53
C LEU A 170 -0.24 -4.41 16.91
N ASP A 171 0.73 -4.38 17.83
CA ASP A 171 0.56 -4.87 19.21
C ASP A 171 -0.45 -4.03 20.01
N ALA A 172 -0.42 -2.71 19.85
CA ALA A 172 -1.31 -1.81 20.59
C ALA A 172 -2.77 -1.91 20.12
N VAL A 173 -3.00 -2.08 18.81
CA VAL A 173 -4.34 -2.26 18.24
C VAL A 173 -4.83 -3.70 18.42
N ASN A 174 -3.92 -4.67 18.32
CA ASN A 174 -4.16 -6.11 18.55
C ASN A 174 -5.41 -6.65 17.83
N SER A 175 -5.47 -6.44 16.52
CA SER A 175 -6.59 -6.85 15.67
C SER A 175 -6.10 -7.66 14.47
N PRO A 176 -6.72 -8.81 14.13
CA PRO A 176 -6.39 -9.56 12.91
C PRO A 176 -6.77 -8.80 11.62
N ASN A 177 -7.61 -7.76 11.74
CA ASN A 177 -8.00 -6.90 10.63
C ASN A 177 -7.06 -5.69 10.43
N LEU A 178 -5.95 -5.61 11.21
CA LEU A 178 -4.86 -4.66 10.97
C LEU A 178 -3.62 -5.42 10.50
N GLN A 179 -3.16 -5.11 9.30
CA GLN A 179 -2.00 -5.72 8.66
C GLN A 179 -1.10 -4.66 8.02
N LEU A 180 -0.07 -5.09 7.28
CA LEU A 180 0.93 -4.21 6.67
C LEU A 180 0.98 -4.34 5.16
N ILE A 181 1.17 -3.20 4.49
CA ILE A 181 1.78 -3.11 3.17
C ILE A 181 3.27 -2.94 3.38
N PHE A 182 4.08 -3.82 2.83
CA PHE A 182 5.54 -3.70 2.89
C PHE A 182 6.08 -3.06 1.61
N ASP A 183 6.59 -1.85 1.74
CA ASP A 183 7.41 -1.18 0.72
C ASP A 183 8.80 -0.92 1.32
N PRO A 184 9.84 -1.65 0.90
CA PRO A 184 11.19 -1.45 1.44
C PRO A 184 11.75 -0.06 1.13
N VAL A 185 11.39 0.54 -0.02
CA VAL A 185 11.91 1.85 -0.44
C VAL A 185 11.33 2.98 0.39
N ASN A 186 10.09 2.86 0.85
CA ASN A 186 9.43 3.90 1.64
C ASN A 186 10.06 4.13 3.02
N VAL A 187 10.79 3.16 3.57
CA VAL A 187 11.51 3.29 4.84
C VAL A 187 13.02 3.56 4.63
N ILE A 188 13.48 3.61 3.37
CA ILE A 188 14.86 3.94 3.01
C ILE A 188 15.02 5.45 2.83
N TYR A 189 16.14 5.98 3.35
CA TYR A 189 16.55 7.38 3.20
C TYR A 189 18.08 7.49 3.17
N ALA A 190 18.61 8.67 2.94
CA ALA A 190 20.05 8.91 2.81
C ALA A 190 20.92 8.37 3.97
N GLY A 191 20.37 8.27 5.17
CA GLY A 191 21.10 7.79 6.36
C GLY A 191 21.07 6.28 6.56
N ASN A 192 20.30 5.50 5.76
CA ASN A 192 20.16 4.06 5.98
C ASN A 192 20.16 3.18 4.73
N TYR A 193 20.24 3.74 3.52
CA TYR A 193 20.10 2.97 2.27
C TYR A 193 21.15 1.85 2.12
N GLU A 194 22.34 2.01 2.69
CA GLU A 194 23.36 0.96 2.68
C GLU A 194 23.02 -0.24 3.58
N ARG A 195 22.07 -0.04 4.51
CA ARG A 195 21.56 -1.06 5.42
C ARG A 195 20.26 -1.72 4.95
N GLN A 196 19.93 -1.62 3.66
CA GLN A 196 18.70 -2.15 3.10
C GLN A 196 18.47 -3.65 3.40
N ASP A 197 19.53 -4.46 3.44
CA ASP A 197 19.43 -5.87 3.77
C ASP A 197 18.97 -6.11 5.21
N GLU A 198 19.43 -5.28 6.15
CA GLU A 198 18.98 -5.33 7.55
C GLU A 198 17.50 -4.91 7.66
N ILE A 199 17.10 -3.88 6.90
CA ILE A 199 15.71 -3.40 6.85
C ILE A 199 14.77 -4.49 6.33
N ILE A 200 15.16 -5.20 5.25
CA ILE A 200 14.38 -6.31 4.70
C ILE A 200 14.24 -7.43 5.73
N ARG A 201 15.33 -7.82 6.38
CA ARG A 201 15.31 -8.86 7.44
C ARG A 201 14.44 -8.44 8.62
N GLU A 202 14.65 -7.23 9.15
CA GLU A 202 13.87 -6.69 10.28
C GLU A 202 12.37 -6.66 9.97
N ALA A 203 11.98 -6.31 8.74
CA ALA A 203 10.58 -6.32 8.33
C ALA A 203 9.92 -7.71 8.47
N PHE A 204 10.60 -8.73 7.97
CA PHE A 204 10.08 -10.10 8.05
C PHE A 204 10.19 -10.70 9.44
N GLU A 205 11.24 -10.38 10.21
CA GLU A 205 11.40 -10.84 11.60
C GLU A 205 10.33 -10.26 12.54
N LEU A 206 10.05 -8.96 12.43
CA LEU A 206 9.12 -8.27 13.31
C LEU A 206 7.67 -8.35 12.86
N CYS A 207 7.42 -8.31 11.56
CA CYS A 207 6.09 -8.11 11.00
C CYS A 207 5.73 -9.11 9.88
N GLY A 208 6.56 -10.14 9.64
CA GLY A 208 6.37 -11.04 8.50
C GLY A 208 5.00 -11.71 8.45
N GLU A 209 4.42 -12.08 9.58
CA GLU A 209 3.07 -12.67 9.64
C GLU A 209 2.00 -11.67 9.20
N ASP A 210 2.19 -10.39 9.51
CA ASP A 210 1.24 -9.31 9.25
C ASP A 210 1.38 -8.69 7.84
N ILE A 211 2.44 -9.01 7.08
CA ILE A 211 2.58 -8.52 5.70
C ILE A 211 1.52 -9.17 4.81
N CYS A 212 0.58 -8.38 4.28
CA CYS A 212 -0.50 -8.85 3.41
C CYS A 212 -0.39 -8.36 1.97
N CYS A 213 0.43 -7.36 1.71
CA CYS A 213 0.69 -6.82 0.38
C CYS A 213 2.12 -6.25 0.31
N MET A 214 2.68 -6.23 -0.89
CA MET A 214 3.97 -5.59 -1.18
C MET A 214 3.76 -4.45 -2.16
N HIS A 215 4.40 -3.30 -1.91
CA HIS A 215 4.65 -2.32 -2.96
C HIS A 215 6.09 -2.49 -3.45
N LEU A 216 6.27 -2.50 -4.75
CA LEU A 216 7.54 -2.76 -5.39
C LEU A 216 7.93 -1.60 -6.30
N LYS A 217 8.97 -0.93 -5.92
CA LYS A 217 9.73 0.06 -6.69
C LYS A 217 11.20 -0.12 -6.39
N ASP A 218 12.03 0.72 -6.96
CA ASP A 218 13.47 0.72 -6.73
C ASP A 218 13.92 2.12 -6.31
N PHE A 219 15.18 2.30 -6.01
CA PHE A 219 15.72 3.61 -5.65
C PHE A 219 17.13 3.82 -6.20
N VAL A 220 17.46 5.05 -6.42
CA VAL A 220 18.82 5.52 -6.71
C VAL A 220 19.24 6.56 -5.67
N VAL A 221 20.54 6.73 -5.49
CA VAL A 221 21.09 7.82 -4.69
C VAL A 221 21.66 8.88 -5.61
N ASP A 222 21.09 10.07 -5.60
CA ASP A 222 21.51 11.19 -6.42
C ASP A 222 21.74 12.42 -5.54
N ASN A 223 22.96 12.95 -5.58
CA ASN A 223 23.39 14.08 -4.75
C ASN A 223 23.14 13.90 -3.26
N GLY A 224 23.25 12.66 -2.75
CA GLY A 224 23.03 12.34 -1.34
C GLY A 224 21.54 12.19 -0.95
N GLU A 225 20.63 12.24 -1.91
CA GLU A 225 19.21 12.00 -1.71
C GLU A 225 18.76 10.65 -2.32
N VAL A 226 17.87 9.96 -1.63
CA VAL A 226 17.21 8.75 -2.14
C VAL A 226 16.03 9.19 -3.00
N LYS A 227 16.03 8.74 -4.26
CA LYS A 227 14.94 8.97 -5.22
C LYS A 227 14.37 7.64 -5.68
N SER A 228 13.06 7.50 -5.63
CA SER A 228 12.40 6.30 -6.14
C SER A 228 12.43 6.25 -7.67
N VAL A 229 12.55 5.03 -8.17
CA VAL A 229 12.52 4.70 -9.60
C VAL A 229 11.75 3.38 -9.78
N ILE A 230 11.43 3.01 -11.01
CA ILE A 230 10.79 1.73 -11.29
C ILE A 230 11.68 0.54 -10.90
N SER A 231 11.07 -0.57 -10.58
CA SER A 231 11.74 -1.84 -10.26
C SER A 231 12.74 -2.24 -11.34
N GLY A 232 13.98 -2.54 -10.91
CA GLY A 232 15.08 -2.94 -11.78
C GLY A 232 15.94 -1.79 -12.33
N ARG A 233 15.69 -0.55 -11.91
CA ARG A 233 16.46 0.61 -12.33
C ARG A 233 17.26 1.25 -11.20
N GLY A 234 17.39 0.57 -10.08
CA GLY A 234 18.05 1.12 -8.89
C GLY A 234 18.96 0.14 -8.17
N LEU A 235 19.03 0.33 -6.86
CA LEU A 235 20.00 -0.31 -5.96
C LEU A 235 19.34 -1.30 -4.99
N LEU A 236 18.01 -1.49 -5.03
CA LEU A 236 17.33 -2.39 -4.10
C LEU A 236 17.81 -3.84 -4.28
N ASN A 237 18.12 -4.52 -3.18
CA ASN A 237 18.53 -5.92 -3.19
C ASN A 237 17.32 -6.85 -3.46
N TYR A 238 16.85 -6.85 -4.71
CA TYR A 238 15.75 -7.70 -5.16
C TYR A 238 16.00 -9.21 -4.95
N PRO A 239 17.20 -9.75 -5.17
CA PRO A 239 17.46 -11.16 -4.86
C PRO A 239 17.13 -11.54 -3.41
N LEU A 240 17.57 -10.74 -2.44
CA LEU A 240 17.25 -10.97 -1.03
C LEU A 240 15.75 -10.81 -0.76
N LEU A 241 15.15 -9.71 -1.23
CA LEU A 241 13.72 -9.44 -1.06
C LEU A 241 12.87 -10.59 -1.60
N MET A 242 13.16 -11.05 -2.81
CA MET A 242 12.39 -12.12 -3.45
C MET A 242 12.60 -13.49 -2.79
N SER A 243 13.76 -13.75 -2.17
CA SER A 243 13.97 -14.95 -1.35
C SER A 243 13.03 -14.97 -0.13
N TYR A 244 12.89 -13.83 0.56
CA TYR A 244 11.92 -13.70 1.66
C TYR A 244 10.47 -13.86 1.17
N VAL A 245 10.10 -13.19 0.07
CA VAL A 245 8.76 -13.30 -0.50
C VAL A 245 8.44 -14.74 -0.91
N LYS A 246 9.35 -15.40 -1.59
CA LYS A 246 9.17 -16.79 -2.06
C LYS A 246 9.05 -17.78 -0.91
N THR A 247 9.81 -17.56 0.16
CA THR A 247 9.81 -18.43 1.36
C THR A 247 8.55 -18.23 2.20
N TYR A 248 8.20 -16.99 2.52
CA TYR A 248 7.20 -16.72 3.55
C TYR A 248 5.84 -16.23 3.00
N LYS A 249 5.81 -15.64 1.80
CA LYS A 249 4.61 -15.01 1.22
C LYS A 249 4.40 -15.34 -0.27
N PRO A 250 4.46 -16.62 -0.71
CA PRO A 250 4.51 -16.98 -2.13
C PRO A 250 3.28 -16.55 -2.96
N PHE A 251 2.15 -16.25 -2.33
CA PHE A 251 0.91 -15.79 -2.99
C PHE A 251 0.56 -14.33 -2.71
N VAL A 252 1.47 -13.56 -2.09
CA VAL A 252 1.22 -12.15 -1.78
C VAL A 252 0.97 -11.33 -3.06
N HIS A 253 0.09 -10.35 -2.95
CA HIS A 253 -0.05 -9.31 -3.98
C HIS A 253 1.16 -8.39 -3.95
N CYS A 254 1.76 -8.16 -5.13
CA CYS A 254 2.87 -7.25 -5.33
C CYS A 254 2.44 -6.17 -6.32
N LEU A 255 2.37 -4.94 -5.88
CA LEU A 255 1.92 -3.82 -6.70
C LEU A 255 3.13 -2.98 -7.12
N LEU A 256 3.35 -2.88 -8.41
CA LEU A 256 4.40 -2.05 -8.97
C LEU A 256 4.03 -0.57 -8.80
N GLU A 257 5.00 0.21 -8.37
CA GLU A 257 4.91 1.66 -8.22
C GLU A 257 5.86 2.40 -9.18
N ASP A 258 5.63 3.70 -9.34
CA ASP A 258 6.40 4.61 -10.22
C ASP A 258 6.45 4.17 -11.69
N THR A 259 5.55 3.27 -12.07
CA THR A 259 5.42 2.82 -13.45
C THR A 259 4.67 3.82 -14.32
N LYS A 260 4.91 3.70 -15.62
CA LYS A 260 4.19 4.41 -16.69
C LYS A 260 3.77 3.37 -17.74
N PRO A 261 2.84 3.72 -18.64
CA PRO A 261 2.39 2.78 -19.67
C PRO A 261 3.51 2.16 -20.53
N ASP A 262 4.60 2.91 -20.75
CA ASP A 262 5.75 2.52 -21.58
C ASP A 262 6.79 1.65 -20.84
N ASN A 263 6.79 1.61 -19.51
CA ASN A 263 7.80 0.87 -18.74
C ASN A 263 7.25 -0.18 -17.75
N ALA A 264 5.93 -0.24 -17.56
CA ALA A 264 5.29 -1.17 -16.63
C ALA A 264 5.58 -2.64 -16.97
N ALA A 265 5.63 -2.99 -18.27
CA ALA A 265 5.95 -4.35 -18.72
C ALA A 265 7.41 -4.73 -18.40
N GLU A 266 8.35 -3.80 -18.51
CA GLU A 266 9.76 -4.00 -18.16
C GLU A 266 9.91 -4.26 -16.66
N ALA A 267 9.29 -3.42 -15.82
CA ALA A 267 9.32 -3.58 -14.37
C ALA A 267 8.70 -4.92 -13.93
N LYS A 268 7.57 -5.31 -14.54
CA LYS A 268 6.93 -6.61 -14.30
C LYS A 268 7.87 -7.76 -14.62
N HIS A 269 8.44 -7.78 -15.82
CA HIS A 269 9.35 -8.84 -16.25
C HIS A 269 10.58 -8.96 -15.34
N PHE A 270 11.16 -7.83 -14.94
CA PHE A 270 12.26 -7.81 -13.99
C PHE A 270 11.88 -8.48 -12.65
N VAL A 271 10.73 -8.12 -12.08
CA VAL A 271 10.29 -8.68 -10.79
C VAL A 271 9.97 -10.16 -10.91
N GLU A 272 9.37 -10.62 -12.02
CA GLU A 272 9.11 -12.03 -12.30
C GLU A 272 10.44 -12.82 -12.39
N ASP A 273 11.42 -12.31 -13.12
CA ASP A 273 12.74 -12.92 -13.27
C ASP A 273 13.48 -13.03 -11.92
N MET A 274 13.43 -11.98 -11.09
CA MET A 274 14.03 -11.99 -9.75
C MET A 274 13.33 -13.01 -8.83
N TYR A 275 12.02 -13.12 -8.89
CA TYR A 275 11.28 -14.12 -8.10
C TYR A 275 11.56 -15.54 -8.56
N ASP A 276 11.64 -15.80 -9.86
CA ASP A 276 11.90 -17.13 -10.41
C ASP A 276 13.28 -17.63 -10.01
N LYS A 277 14.29 -16.75 -10.04
CA LYS A 277 15.68 -17.03 -9.66
C LYS A 277 15.91 -17.07 -8.15
N ALA A 278 14.99 -16.54 -7.35
CA ALA A 278 15.16 -16.50 -5.90
C ALA A 278 15.22 -17.90 -5.30
N GLU A 279 16.13 -18.08 -4.36
CA GLU A 279 16.26 -19.31 -3.58
C GLU A 279 15.42 -19.21 -2.30
N LEU A 280 14.93 -20.36 -1.81
CA LEU A 280 14.27 -20.43 -0.52
C LEU A 280 15.29 -20.24 0.60
N LEU A 281 14.91 -19.49 1.61
CA LEU A 281 15.69 -19.35 2.83
C LEU A 281 15.60 -20.65 3.66
N CYS A 282 16.75 -21.11 4.20
CA CYS A 282 16.85 -22.32 5.01
C CYS A 282 16.29 -22.13 6.42
#